data_79be5efd6311853ebc2e4f7bd1cc8494
#
_entry.id   79be5efd6311853ebc2e4f7bd1cc8494
#
_cell.length_a   1.000
_cell.length_b   1.000
_cell.length_c   1.000
_cell.angle_alpha   90.00
_cell.angle_beta   90.00
_cell.angle_gamma   90.00
#
_symmetry.space_group_name_H-M   'P 1'
#
loop_
_entity.id
_entity.type
_entity.pdbx_description
1 polymer ?
#
loop_
_entity_poly.entity_id
_entity_poly.type
_entity_poly.pdbx_seq_one_letter_code
_entity_poly.pdbx_strand_id
1 'polypeptide(L)'
;MFDITLLGMGPDGHTASLLPGEPVLEERKRWVAAVSHGRPEIRITMTYPVIESSRQVAFLVAGKEKAAIFKTIRAGDTQLPAARVNPVGDLVWFTDRAAAGEG
;
A
#
# COMPACT_ATOMS: atom_id res chain seq x y z
N MET A 1 1.57 7.77 15.69
CA MET A 1 1.59 6.29 15.68
C MET A 1 0.19 5.75 15.84
N PHE A 2 -0.20 4.85 14.98
CA PHE A 2 -1.52 4.22 15.04
C PHE A 2 -1.41 2.82 15.63
N ASP A 3 -2.48 2.35 16.27
CA ASP A 3 -2.54 0.97 16.71
C ASP A 3 -2.73 0.04 15.53
N ILE A 4 -3.66 0.39 14.63
CA ILE A 4 -3.94 -0.37 13.42
C ILE A 4 -4.13 0.61 12.27
N THR A 5 -3.47 0.35 11.15
CA THR A 5 -3.70 1.07 9.90
C THR A 5 -4.29 0.11 8.88
N LEU A 6 -5.47 0.45 8.37
CA LEU A 6 -6.14 -0.34 7.33
C LEU A 6 -5.87 0.28 5.98
N LEU A 7 -5.40 -0.52 5.03
CA LEU A 7 -5.06 -0.06 3.69
C LEU A 7 -5.73 -0.92 2.63
N GLY A 8 -6.14 -0.28 1.54
CA GLY A 8 -6.50 -0.99 0.33
C GLY A 8 -5.33 -1.06 -0.62
N MET A 9 -5.52 -1.66 -1.78
CA MET A 9 -4.50 -1.76 -2.82
C MET A 9 -5.15 -1.63 -4.18
N GLY A 10 -4.56 -0.80 -5.05
CA GLY A 10 -5.01 -0.69 -6.44
C GLY A 10 -4.45 -1.82 -7.31
N PRO A 11 -4.99 -2.00 -8.53
CA PRO A 11 -4.52 -3.04 -9.43
C PRO A 11 -3.09 -2.86 -9.92
N ASP A 12 -2.52 -1.67 -9.75
CA ASP A 12 -1.12 -1.37 -10.06
C ASP A 12 -0.20 -1.51 -8.84
N GLY A 13 -0.74 -1.97 -7.72
CA GLY A 13 0.03 -2.14 -6.49
C GLY A 13 0.14 -0.91 -5.63
N HIS A 14 -0.58 0.19 -5.97
CA HIS A 14 -0.53 1.38 -5.13
C HIS A 14 -1.33 1.17 -3.84
N THR A 15 -0.96 1.91 -2.79
CA THR A 15 -1.72 1.95 -1.55
C THR A 15 -1.75 3.40 -1.06
N ALA A 16 -2.83 3.80 -0.38
CA ALA A 16 -3.09 5.22 -0.09
C ALA A 16 -3.00 6.01 -1.40
N SER A 17 -2.26 7.12 -1.44
CA SER A 17 -1.94 7.78 -2.71
C SER A 17 -0.46 7.62 -3.06
N LEU A 18 0.13 6.51 -2.66
CA LEU A 18 1.51 6.12 -2.97
C LEU A 18 1.49 5.29 -4.25
N LEU A 19 1.81 5.92 -5.38
CA LEU A 19 1.81 5.25 -6.68
C LEU A 19 3.22 4.89 -7.12
N PRO A 20 3.37 3.86 -7.98
CA PRO A 20 4.69 3.45 -8.45
C PRO A 20 5.44 4.60 -9.12
N GLY A 21 6.73 4.73 -8.80
CA GLY A 21 7.60 5.72 -9.42
C GLY A 21 7.46 7.14 -8.92
N GLU A 22 6.59 7.40 -7.96
CA GLU A 22 6.39 8.77 -7.46
C GLU A 22 7.42 9.15 -6.40
N PRO A 23 7.86 10.42 -6.37
CA PRO A 23 8.87 10.87 -5.39
C PRO A 23 8.44 10.71 -3.95
N VAL A 24 7.14 10.71 -3.66
CA VAL A 24 6.62 10.56 -2.30
C VAL A 24 7.02 9.23 -1.67
N LEU A 25 7.33 8.23 -2.48
CA LEU A 25 7.80 6.93 -1.98
C LEU A 25 9.10 7.06 -1.20
N GLU A 26 9.88 8.11 -1.44
CA GLU A 26 11.14 8.34 -0.78
C GLU A 26 11.04 9.30 0.40
N GLU A 27 9.82 9.77 0.74
CA GLU A 27 9.63 10.63 1.90
C GLU A 27 9.90 9.84 3.17
N ARG A 28 10.77 10.37 4.05
CA ARG A 28 11.21 9.67 5.25
C ARG A 28 10.97 10.46 6.55
N LYS A 29 10.48 11.70 6.46
CA LYS A 29 10.32 12.56 7.62
C LYS A 29 8.89 12.96 7.88
N ARG A 30 8.14 13.30 6.83
CA ARG A 30 6.77 13.79 6.97
C ARG A 30 5.80 12.63 7.12
N TRP A 31 4.78 12.83 7.96
CA TRP A 31 3.72 11.84 8.13
C TRP A 31 2.71 11.88 6.99
N VAL A 32 2.49 13.08 6.44
CA VAL A 32 1.61 13.28 5.29
C VAL A 32 2.33 14.10 4.25
N ALA A 33 1.94 13.94 3.01
CA ALA A 33 2.52 14.69 1.89
C ALA A 33 1.47 14.95 0.84
N ALA A 34 1.65 16.04 0.09
CA ALA A 34 0.80 16.35 -1.05
C ALA A 34 1.36 15.67 -2.28
N VAL A 35 0.47 15.07 -3.08
CA VAL A 35 0.84 14.39 -4.31
C VAL A 35 -0.10 14.80 -5.43
N SER A 36 0.41 14.97 -6.64
CA SER A 36 -0.40 15.37 -7.78
C SER A 36 -0.56 14.25 -8.81
N HIS A 37 0.42 13.37 -8.95
CA HIS A 37 0.42 12.26 -9.90
C HIS A 37 0.14 12.70 -11.34
N GLY A 38 0.48 13.96 -11.67
CA GLY A 38 0.20 14.50 -12.99
C GLY A 38 -1.27 14.85 -13.22
N ARG A 39 -2.10 14.79 -12.20
CA ARG A 39 -3.53 15.13 -12.27
C ARG A 39 -3.73 16.60 -11.91
N PRO A 40 -4.85 17.21 -12.34
CA PRO A 40 -5.15 18.58 -11.92
C PRO A 40 -5.46 18.71 -10.44
N GLU A 41 -5.84 17.62 -9.78
CA GLU A 41 -6.14 17.62 -8.35
C GLU A 41 -4.93 17.21 -7.53
N ILE A 42 -4.70 17.94 -6.45
CA ILE A 42 -3.68 17.59 -5.47
C ILE A 42 -4.34 16.75 -4.39
N ARG A 43 -3.73 15.61 -4.06
CA ARG A 43 -4.20 14.73 -2.99
C ARG A 43 -3.24 14.75 -1.83
N ILE A 44 -3.74 14.41 -0.65
CA ILE A 44 -2.92 14.27 0.54
C ILE A 44 -2.82 12.78 0.86
N THR A 45 -1.62 12.29 1.06
CA THR A 45 -1.39 10.88 1.38
C THR A 45 -0.63 10.73 2.68
N MET A 46 -0.89 9.62 3.40
CA MET A 46 0.03 9.18 4.44
C MET A 46 1.29 8.66 3.76
N THR A 47 2.42 8.82 4.44
CA THR A 47 3.72 8.38 3.93
C THR A 47 4.14 7.09 4.61
N TYR A 48 5.20 6.45 4.10
CA TYR A 48 5.71 5.23 4.71
C TYR A 48 6.08 5.41 6.19
N PRO A 49 6.76 6.48 6.62
CA PRO A 49 7.10 6.62 8.04
C PRO A 49 5.91 6.49 8.98
N VAL A 50 4.78 7.11 8.69
CA VAL A 50 3.63 7.02 9.58
C VAL A 50 2.94 5.68 9.47
N ILE A 51 2.83 5.13 8.26
CA ILE A 51 2.23 3.81 8.06
C ILE A 51 3.06 2.75 8.80
N GLU A 52 4.37 2.80 8.63
CA GLU A 52 5.27 1.80 9.21
C GLU A 52 5.43 1.94 10.72
N SER A 53 5.04 3.07 11.31
CA SER A 53 5.06 3.24 12.75
C SER A 53 3.89 2.55 13.46
N SER A 54 2.95 1.98 12.72
CA SER A 54 1.77 1.34 13.27
C SER A 54 2.11 0.01 13.93
N ARG A 55 1.35 -0.35 14.97
CA ARG A 55 1.50 -1.66 15.61
C ARG A 55 1.08 -2.79 14.67
N GLN A 56 0.07 -2.52 13.84
CA GLN A 56 -0.35 -3.47 12.83
C GLN A 56 -0.78 -2.72 11.59
N VAL A 57 -0.33 -3.19 10.43
CA VAL A 57 -0.84 -2.73 9.13
C VAL A 57 -1.61 -3.88 8.52
N ALA A 58 -2.87 -3.63 8.18
CA ALA A 58 -3.73 -4.65 7.58
C ALA A 58 -4.17 -4.19 6.20
N PHE A 59 -3.86 -4.99 5.18
CA PHE A 59 -4.34 -4.76 3.82
C PHE A 59 -5.62 -5.53 3.60
N LEU A 60 -6.61 -4.88 3.01
CA LEU A 60 -7.88 -5.50 2.63
C LEU A 60 -7.90 -5.58 1.11
N VAL A 61 -7.78 -6.77 0.56
CA VAL A 61 -7.68 -7.00 -0.88
C VAL A 61 -8.78 -7.95 -1.33
N ALA A 62 -9.68 -7.47 -2.18
CA ALA A 62 -10.80 -8.25 -2.64
C ALA A 62 -10.98 -8.09 -4.15
N GLY A 63 -11.48 -9.14 -4.78
CA GLY A 63 -11.83 -9.12 -6.17
C GLY A 63 -10.79 -9.80 -7.07
N LYS A 64 -11.30 -10.42 -8.13
CA LYS A 64 -10.48 -11.16 -9.09
C LYS A 64 -9.45 -10.26 -9.79
N GLU A 65 -9.77 -9.00 -9.98
CA GLU A 65 -8.88 -8.04 -10.64
C GLU A 65 -7.62 -7.75 -9.82
N LYS A 66 -7.59 -8.15 -8.57
CA LYS A 66 -6.40 -7.99 -7.72
C LYS A 66 -5.51 -9.23 -7.69
N ALA A 67 -5.96 -10.34 -8.26
CA ALA A 67 -5.26 -11.61 -8.13
C ALA A 67 -3.84 -11.57 -8.72
N ALA A 68 -3.68 -10.98 -9.90
CA ALA A 68 -2.37 -10.91 -10.56
C ALA A 68 -1.38 -10.08 -9.75
N ILE A 69 -1.80 -8.88 -9.30
CA ILE A 69 -0.90 -8.01 -8.55
C ILE A 69 -0.58 -8.56 -7.16
N PHE A 70 -1.55 -9.20 -6.51
CA PHE A 70 -1.32 -9.83 -5.23
C PHE A 70 -0.30 -10.97 -5.33
N LYS A 71 -0.38 -11.76 -6.39
CA LYS A 71 0.59 -12.82 -6.66
C LYS A 71 2.00 -12.24 -6.82
N THR A 72 2.12 -11.14 -7.54
CA THR A 72 3.40 -10.44 -7.74
C THR A 72 3.98 -9.99 -6.40
N ILE A 73 3.14 -9.44 -5.53
CA ILE A 73 3.58 -8.98 -4.20
C ILE A 73 4.05 -10.17 -3.35
N ARG A 74 3.33 -11.27 -3.36
CA ARG A 74 3.71 -12.48 -2.62
C ARG A 74 5.02 -13.07 -3.12
N ALA A 75 5.35 -12.85 -4.38
CA ALA A 75 6.62 -13.30 -4.94
C ALA A 75 7.80 -12.43 -4.53
N GLY A 76 7.55 -11.32 -3.82
CA GLY A 76 8.61 -10.48 -3.28
C GLY A 76 8.99 -9.28 -4.13
N ASP A 77 8.14 -8.85 -5.06
CA ASP A 77 8.42 -7.68 -5.89
C ASP A 77 8.28 -6.41 -5.07
N THR A 78 9.41 -5.82 -4.70
CA THR A 78 9.47 -4.62 -3.88
C THR A 78 9.34 -3.33 -4.67
N GLN A 79 9.12 -3.39 -5.99
CA GLN A 79 8.89 -2.20 -6.80
C GLN A 79 7.50 -1.61 -6.57
N LEU A 80 6.58 -2.42 -6.10
CA LEU A 80 5.20 -1.98 -5.89
C LEU A 80 5.05 -1.29 -4.54
N PRO A 81 4.38 -0.13 -4.46
CA PRO A 81 4.24 0.59 -3.20
C PRO A 81 3.66 -0.24 -2.06
N ALA A 82 2.64 -1.06 -2.32
CA ALA A 82 2.06 -1.91 -1.29
C ALA A 82 3.06 -2.95 -0.78
N ALA A 83 3.93 -3.46 -1.65
CA ALA A 83 4.93 -4.46 -1.27
C ALA A 83 6.08 -3.84 -0.47
N ARG A 84 6.25 -2.51 -0.51
CA ARG A 84 7.32 -1.83 0.20
C ARG A 84 6.97 -1.52 1.66
N VAL A 85 5.72 -1.70 2.06
CA VAL A 85 5.30 -1.41 3.43
C VAL A 85 5.95 -2.43 4.37
N ASN A 86 6.76 -1.95 5.29
CA ASN A 86 7.50 -2.79 6.23
C ASN A 86 7.33 -2.21 7.64
N PRO A 87 6.22 -2.49 8.33
CA PRO A 87 5.94 -1.90 9.62
C PRO A 87 6.84 -2.44 10.72
N VAL A 88 6.98 -1.65 11.78
CA VAL A 88 7.72 -2.12 12.98
C VAL A 88 6.95 -3.21 13.71
N GLY A 89 5.64 -3.28 13.54
CA GLY A 89 4.78 -4.32 14.12
C GLY A 89 4.40 -5.36 13.09
N ASP A 90 3.16 -5.80 13.13
CA ASP A 90 2.67 -6.88 12.28
C ASP A 90 2.14 -6.37 10.95
N LEU A 91 2.30 -7.17 9.91
CA LEU A 91 1.73 -6.93 8.60
C LEU A 91 0.81 -8.09 8.24
N VAL A 92 -0.45 -7.80 7.98
CA VAL A 92 -1.47 -8.82 7.73
C VAL A 92 -2.20 -8.49 6.42
N TRP A 93 -2.46 -9.52 5.63
CA TRP A 93 -3.21 -9.40 4.38
C TRP A 93 -4.52 -10.17 4.52
N PHE A 94 -5.64 -9.46 4.44
CA PHE A 94 -6.97 -10.07 4.39
C PHE A 94 -7.43 -10.08 2.94
N THR A 95 -7.66 -11.26 2.40
CA THR A 95 -8.07 -11.41 0.99
C THR A 95 -9.30 -12.31 0.90
N ASP A 96 -10.11 -12.11 -0.15
CA ASP A 96 -11.09 -13.11 -0.50
C ASP A 96 -10.44 -14.16 -1.42
N ARG A 97 -11.18 -15.19 -1.77
CA ARG A 97 -10.65 -16.25 -2.61
C ARG A 97 -10.28 -15.77 -4.00
N ALA A 98 -11.07 -14.87 -4.57
CA ALA A 98 -10.83 -14.36 -5.91
C ALA A 98 -9.51 -13.58 -5.97
N ALA A 99 -9.23 -12.72 -4.98
CA ALA A 99 -7.98 -11.96 -4.94
C ALA A 99 -6.79 -12.88 -4.66
N ALA A 100 -6.98 -13.95 -3.90
CA ALA A 100 -5.92 -14.91 -3.62
C ALA A 100 -5.65 -15.87 -4.79
N GLY A 101 -6.44 -15.80 -5.86
CA GLY A 101 -6.27 -16.68 -7.01
C GLY A 101 -6.89 -18.06 -6.85
N GLU A 102 -7.76 -18.23 -5.86
CA GLU A 102 -8.35 -19.55 -5.54
C GLU A 102 -9.78 -19.70 -6.03
N GLY A 103 -10.30 -18.70 -6.65
CA GLY A 103 -11.66 -18.77 -7.05
C GLY A 103 -12.03 -18.17 -8.28
#